data_0c3dd9825d975970d61bc8cd0d8c1dfd
#
_entry.id   0c3dd9825d975970d61bc8cd0d8c1dfd
#
_cell.length_a   1.000
_cell.length_b   1.000
_cell.length_c   1.000
_cell.angle_alpha   90.00
_cell.angle_beta   90.00
_cell.angle_gamma   90.00
#
_symmetry.space_group_name_H-M   'P 1'
#
loop_
_entity.id
_entity.type
_entity.pdbx_description
1 polymer ?
#
loop_
_entity_poly.entity_id
_entity_poly.type
_entity_poly.pdbx_seq_one_letter_code
_entity_poly.pdbx_strand_id
1 'polypeptide(L)'
;MTGTPVAEAKALYEAGRYAEAEAEARTVSRSRPRDDVYGAVALNIAALATGAQGRHTEALATYDEALPVFGRIFGADHWLTLKLRSDRAQEMTSMGRHAECEAECAAVARAAVRGTGPEMARLAAAARNGQVFALNAQGRHQEAEALAREALAAHRERDPMSLVLRLGLARSLNGQARHEDALAEARGAEKLHRSLPDHQRLPQTGAVELAFATVLFGLRRVPEARRRAAVAHDACLASFGPDHRRTVEARTLLERIDGTRP
;
A
#
# COMPACT_ATOMS: atom_id res chain seq x y z
N MET A 1 -18.63 -23.41 -15.80
CA MET A 1 -17.26 -22.81 -15.80
C MET A 1 -16.75 -22.88 -14.38
N THR A 2 -15.89 -23.84 -14.07
CA THR A 2 -15.27 -23.97 -12.75
C THR A 2 -14.21 -22.86 -12.64
N GLY A 3 -14.49 -21.85 -11.82
CA GLY A 3 -13.51 -20.79 -11.52
C GLY A 3 -12.21 -21.38 -10.96
N THR A 4 -11.12 -20.60 -10.96
CA THR A 4 -9.87 -21.04 -10.32
C THR A 4 -10.13 -21.28 -8.83
N PRO A 5 -9.44 -22.25 -8.19
CA PRO A 5 -9.65 -22.59 -6.77
C PRO A 5 -9.53 -21.40 -5.80
N VAL A 6 -8.84 -20.33 -6.21
CA VAL A 6 -8.65 -19.11 -5.40
C VAL A 6 -9.58 -17.97 -5.79
N ALA A 7 -10.48 -18.17 -6.76
CA ALA A 7 -11.32 -17.09 -7.32
C ALA A 7 -12.25 -16.48 -6.26
N GLU A 8 -12.85 -17.31 -5.41
CA GLU A 8 -13.76 -16.85 -4.35
C GLU A 8 -13.00 -16.07 -3.26
N ALA A 9 -11.89 -16.61 -2.78
CA ALA A 9 -11.05 -15.90 -1.80
C ALA A 9 -10.60 -14.53 -2.31
N LYS A 10 -10.22 -14.45 -3.60
CA LYS A 10 -9.84 -13.21 -4.26
C LYS A 10 -11.02 -12.23 -4.34
N ALA A 11 -12.20 -12.70 -4.76
CA ALA A 11 -13.40 -11.87 -4.87
C ALA A 11 -13.83 -11.32 -3.49
N LEU A 12 -13.75 -12.13 -2.44
CA LEU A 12 -14.02 -11.71 -1.07
C LEU A 12 -13.03 -10.63 -0.60
N TYR A 13 -11.75 -10.80 -0.90
CA TYR A 13 -10.73 -9.80 -0.59
C TYR A 13 -10.99 -8.47 -1.32
N GLU A 14 -11.29 -8.52 -2.61
CA GLU A 14 -11.61 -7.34 -3.43
C GLU A 14 -12.90 -6.63 -2.97
N ALA A 15 -13.83 -7.39 -2.39
CA ALA A 15 -15.05 -6.86 -1.77
C ALA A 15 -14.85 -6.29 -0.34
N GLY A 16 -13.62 -6.31 0.21
CA GLY A 16 -13.34 -5.86 1.58
C GLY A 16 -13.78 -6.84 2.67
N ARG A 17 -14.23 -8.04 2.32
CA ARG A 17 -14.68 -9.10 3.24
C ARG A 17 -13.47 -9.90 3.74
N TYR A 18 -12.56 -9.23 4.44
CA TYR A 18 -11.23 -9.76 4.73
C TYR A 18 -11.23 -11.01 5.61
N ALA A 19 -12.09 -11.08 6.63
CA ALA A 19 -12.18 -12.26 7.49
C ALA A 19 -12.63 -13.50 6.71
N GLU A 20 -13.58 -13.34 5.81
CA GLU A 20 -14.07 -14.43 4.96
C GLU A 20 -13.06 -14.81 3.88
N ALA A 21 -12.40 -13.81 3.28
CA ALA A 21 -11.31 -14.03 2.32
C ALA A 21 -10.17 -14.85 2.93
N GLU A 22 -9.78 -14.54 4.16
CA GLU A 22 -8.76 -15.29 4.88
C GLU A 22 -9.19 -16.72 5.16
N ALA A 23 -10.40 -16.93 5.68
CA ALA A 23 -10.93 -18.26 5.98
C ALA A 23 -10.98 -19.15 4.73
N GLU A 24 -11.49 -18.63 3.63
CA GLU A 24 -11.56 -19.32 2.35
C GLU A 24 -10.15 -19.62 1.80
N ALA A 25 -9.27 -18.63 1.81
CA ALA A 25 -7.89 -18.81 1.33
C ALA A 25 -7.14 -19.87 2.14
N ARG A 26 -7.27 -19.88 3.46
CA ARG A 26 -6.67 -20.93 4.33
C ARG A 26 -7.28 -22.31 4.05
N THR A 27 -8.57 -22.40 3.74
CA THR A 27 -9.23 -23.65 3.36
C THR A 27 -8.66 -24.20 2.05
N VAL A 28 -8.52 -23.34 1.04
CA VAL A 28 -7.89 -23.71 -0.24
C VAL A 28 -6.45 -24.18 0.00
N SER A 29 -5.64 -23.42 0.74
CA SER A 29 -4.25 -23.76 0.98
C SER A 29 -4.09 -25.12 1.68
N ARG A 30 -4.91 -25.41 2.71
CA ARG A 30 -4.84 -26.70 3.45
C ARG A 30 -5.30 -27.90 2.61
N SER A 31 -6.18 -27.70 1.66
CA SER A 31 -6.69 -28.76 0.78
C SER A 31 -5.73 -29.15 -0.35
N ARG A 32 -4.58 -28.46 -0.46
CA ARG A 32 -3.62 -28.62 -1.55
C ARG A 32 -2.28 -29.16 -1.07
N PRO A 33 -1.52 -29.84 -1.96
CA PRO A 33 -0.11 -30.18 -1.70
C PRO A 33 0.71 -28.93 -1.42
N ARG A 34 1.78 -29.08 -0.62
CA ARG A 34 2.64 -27.94 -0.21
C ARG A 34 3.28 -27.17 -1.37
N ASP A 35 3.51 -27.82 -2.50
CA ASP A 35 4.10 -27.21 -3.69
C ASP A 35 3.05 -26.95 -4.81
N ASP A 36 1.77 -26.87 -4.45
CA ASP A 36 0.71 -26.52 -5.38
C ASP A 36 0.63 -24.99 -5.56
N VAL A 37 0.57 -24.56 -6.83
CA VAL A 37 0.51 -23.12 -7.19
C VAL A 37 -0.68 -22.41 -6.57
N TYR A 38 -1.86 -23.05 -6.59
CA TYR A 38 -3.07 -22.45 -6.01
C TYR A 38 -3.02 -22.41 -4.48
N GLY A 39 -2.38 -23.40 -3.85
CA GLY A 39 -2.10 -23.40 -2.42
C GLY A 39 -1.21 -22.23 -2.02
N ALA A 40 -0.15 -21.98 -2.78
CA ALA A 40 0.76 -20.85 -2.57
C ALA A 40 0.06 -19.50 -2.78
N VAL A 41 -0.71 -19.35 -3.86
CA VAL A 41 -1.48 -18.13 -4.12
C VAL A 41 -2.55 -17.89 -3.04
N ALA A 42 -3.17 -18.95 -2.55
CA ALA A 42 -4.12 -18.87 -1.43
C ALA A 42 -3.45 -18.33 -0.16
N LEU A 43 -2.23 -18.81 0.19
CA LEU A 43 -1.46 -18.26 1.31
C LEU A 43 -1.19 -16.76 1.16
N ASN A 44 -0.87 -16.30 -0.05
CA ASN A 44 -0.71 -14.87 -0.30
C ASN A 44 -2.01 -14.08 -0.05
N ILE A 45 -3.16 -14.59 -0.52
CA ILE A 45 -4.46 -13.96 -0.25
C ILE A 45 -4.76 -13.95 1.24
N ALA A 46 -4.48 -15.05 1.95
CA ALA A 46 -4.66 -15.13 3.40
C ALA A 46 -3.80 -14.08 4.12
N ALA A 47 -2.51 -13.94 3.76
CA ALA A 47 -1.62 -12.95 4.33
C ALA A 47 -2.11 -11.52 4.11
N LEU A 48 -2.51 -11.18 2.88
CA LEU A 48 -3.08 -9.87 2.53
C LEU A 48 -4.35 -9.59 3.36
N ALA A 49 -5.25 -10.56 3.46
CA ALA A 49 -6.50 -10.43 4.21
C ALA A 49 -6.27 -10.29 5.71
N THR A 50 -5.28 -11.03 6.27
CA THR A 50 -4.87 -10.92 7.67
C THR A 50 -4.29 -9.54 7.97
N GLY A 51 -3.41 -9.02 7.10
CA GLY A 51 -2.82 -7.69 7.24
C GLY A 51 -3.87 -6.56 7.15
N ALA A 52 -4.85 -6.70 6.24
CA ALA A 52 -5.95 -5.74 6.09
C ALA A 52 -6.85 -5.65 7.34
N GLN A 53 -6.86 -6.68 8.19
CA GLN A 53 -7.54 -6.72 9.49
C GLN A 53 -6.66 -6.17 10.64
N GLY A 54 -5.50 -5.59 10.35
CA GLY A 54 -4.58 -5.06 11.35
C GLY A 54 -3.71 -6.12 12.06
N ARG A 55 -3.85 -7.41 11.72
CA ARG A 55 -3.09 -8.51 12.32
C ARG A 55 -1.72 -8.68 11.63
N HIS A 56 -0.91 -7.64 11.64
CA HIS A 56 0.34 -7.55 10.87
C HIS A 56 1.38 -8.62 11.22
N THR A 57 1.50 -9.02 12.49
CA THR A 57 2.42 -10.08 12.92
C THR A 57 2.04 -11.44 12.31
N GLU A 58 0.74 -11.76 12.30
CA GLU A 58 0.25 -13.01 11.72
C GLU A 58 0.36 -12.99 10.18
N ALA A 59 0.10 -11.84 9.56
CA ALA A 59 0.30 -11.64 8.12
C ALA A 59 1.77 -11.90 7.75
N LEU A 60 2.72 -11.33 8.50
CA LEU A 60 4.15 -11.53 8.29
C LEU A 60 4.54 -13.02 8.37
N ALA A 61 4.05 -13.71 9.39
CA ALA A 61 4.30 -15.16 9.55
C ALA A 61 3.75 -15.95 8.35
N THR A 62 2.57 -15.58 7.83
CA THR A 62 1.98 -16.24 6.65
C THR A 62 2.80 -15.95 5.37
N TYR A 63 3.35 -14.74 5.23
CA TYR A 63 4.29 -14.43 4.14
C TYR A 63 5.58 -15.24 4.26
N ASP A 64 6.12 -15.39 5.48
CA ASP A 64 7.33 -16.19 5.73
C ASP A 64 7.11 -17.69 5.40
N GLU A 65 5.90 -18.21 5.59
CA GLU A 65 5.50 -19.56 5.15
C GLU A 65 5.40 -19.65 3.62
N ALA A 66 4.81 -18.65 2.97
CA ALA A 66 4.57 -18.66 1.52
C ALA A 66 5.84 -18.44 0.68
N LEU A 67 6.77 -17.61 1.12
CA LEU A 67 7.96 -17.21 0.35
C LEU A 67 8.82 -18.38 -0.13
N PRO A 68 9.18 -19.38 0.72
CA PRO A 68 9.95 -20.53 0.25
C PRO A 68 9.21 -21.35 -0.81
N VAL A 69 7.88 -21.42 -0.70
CA VAL A 69 7.04 -22.14 -1.68
C VAL A 69 7.06 -21.43 -3.03
N PHE A 70 6.85 -20.11 -3.03
CA PHE A 70 6.95 -19.29 -4.25
C PHE A 70 8.33 -19.39 -4.88
N GLY A 71 9.40 -19.35 -4.08
CA GLY A 71 10.77 -19.49 -4.56
C GLY A 71 11.03 -20.82 -5.27
N ARG A 72 10.47 -21.92 -4.75
CA ARG A 72 10.58 -23.25 -5.39
C ARG A 72 9.78 -23.38 -6.67
N ILE A 73 8.54 -22.86 -6.67
CA ILE A 73 7.61 -23.00 -7.82
C ILE A 73 8.01 -22.08 -8.97
N PHE A 74 8.29 -20.82 -8.67
CA PHE A 74 8.49 -19.77 -9.69
C PHE A 74 9.94 -19.34 -9.86
N GLY A 75 10.76 -19.51 -8.85
CA GLY A 75 12.11 -18.94 -8.77
C GLY A 75 12.14 -17.61 -7.97
N ALA A 76 13.33 -17.28 -7.46
CA ALA A 76 13.53 -16.13 -6.57
C ALA A 76 13.28 -14.77 -7.24
N ASP A 77 13.63 -14.66 -8.54
CA ASP A 77 13.51 -13.41 -9.31
C ASP A 77 12.23 -13.35 -10.17
N HIS A 78 11.32 -14.32 -10.03
CA HIS A 78 10.05 -14.30 -10.72
C HIS A 78 9.15 -13.19 -10.15
N TRP A 79 8.38 -12.49 -10.99
CA TRP A 79 7.57 -11.35 -10.59
C TRP A 79 6.59 -11.65 -9.44
N LEU A 80 6.02 -12.86 -9.39
CA LEU A 80 5.14 -13.28 -8.28
C LEU A 80 5.89 -13.39 -6.95
N THR A 81 7.11 -13.97 -6.96
CA THR A 81 7.94 -14.07 -5.76
C THR A 81 8.38 -12.69 -5.27
N LEU A 82 8.80 -11.84 -6.20
CA LEU A 82 9.20 -10.47 -5.88
C LEU A 82 8.01 -9.64 -5.39
N LYS A 83 6.81 -9.85 -5.97
CA LYS A 83 5.58 -9.21 -5.48
C LYS A 83 5.28 -9.61 -4.04
N LEU A 84 5.34 -10.91 -3.74
CA LEU A 84 5.14 -11.43 -2.39
C LEU A 84 6.12 -10.80 -1.39
N ARG A 85 7.39 -10.65 -1.77
CA ARG A 85 8.41 -9.95 -0.98
C ARG A 85 8.06 -8.47 -0.75
N SER A 86 7.56 -7.79 -1.78
CA SER A 86 7.12 -6.41 -1.67
C SER A 86 5.91 -6.25 -0.73
N ASP A 87 4.93 -7.15 -0.85
CA ASP A 87 3.74 -7.15 0.02
C ASP A 87 4.14 -7.39 1.49
N ARG A 88 5.01 -8.38 1.73
CA ARG A 88 5.60 -8.65 3.05
C ARG A 88 6.32 -7.42 3.63
N ALA A 89 7.10 -6.72 2.81
CA ALA A 89 7.81 -5.51 3.25
C ALA A 89 6.85 -4.38 3.67
N GLN A 90 5.68 -4.28 3.04
CA GLN A 90 4.67 -3.29 3.43
C GLN A 90 4.09 -3.59 4.81
N GLU A 91 3.91 -4.85 5.20
CA GLU A 91 3.48 -5.23 6.55
C GLU A 91 4.50 -4.80 7.63
N MET A 92 5.80 -4.87 7.33
CA MET A 92 6.84 -4.39 8.24
C MET A 92 6.69 -2.90 8.59
N THR A 93 6.17 -2.09 7.65
CA THR A 93 5.92 -0.67 7.87
C THR A 93 4.87 -0.43 8.96
N SER A 94 3.79 -1.22 8.96
CA SER A 94 2.73 -1.14 9.96
C SER A 94 3.20 -1.52 11.36
N MET A 95 4.32 -2.24 11.44
CA MET A 95 4.99 -2.64 12.69
C MET A 95 6.13 -1.71 13.11
N GLY A 96 6.32 -0.57 12.42
CA GLY A 96 7.43 0.35 12.70
C GLY A 96 8.81 -0.13 12.20
N ARG A 97 8.89 -1.27 11.50
CA ARG A 97 10.15 -1.84 10.97
C ARG A 97 10.55 -1.17 9.65
N HIS A 98 10.63 0.15 9.66
CA HIS A 98 10.77 0.96 8.43
C HIS A 98 12.10 0.71 7.70
N ALA A 99 13.21 0.56 8.44
CA ALA A 99 14.51 0.29 7.83
C ALA A 99 14.56 -1.06 7.10
N GLU A 100 13.90 -2.08 7.65
CA GLU A 100 13.81 -3.40 7.01
C GLU A 100 12.90 -3.36 5.77
N CYS A 101 11.78 -2.64 5.85
CA CYS A 101 10.91 -2.38 4.70
C CYS A 101 11.69 -1.68 3.58
N GLU A 102 12.44 -0.63 3.89
CA GLU A 102 13.26 0.09 2.92
C GLU A 102 14.25 -0.84 2.21
N ALA A 103 15.02 -1.61 3.00
CA ALA A 103 16.04 -2.52 2.46
C ALA A 103 15.44 -3.59 1.55
N GLU A 104 14.32 -4.20 1.95
CA GLU A 104 13.64 -5.23 1.17
C GLU A 104 13.01 -4.65 -0.10
N CYS A 105 12.33 -3.52 -0.01
CA CYS A 105 11.78 -2.82 -1.18
C CYS A 105 12.90 -2.39 -2.16
N ALA A 106 14.06 -1.95 -1.67
CA ALA A 106 15.22 -1.65 -2.50
C ALA A 106 15.73 -2.88 -3.24
N ALA A 107 15.80 -4.02 -2.56
CA ALA A 107 16.23 -5.28 -3.17
C ALA A 107 15.23 -5.74 -4.25
N VAL A 108 13.93 -5.67 -3.97
CA VAL A 108 12.87 -5.99 -4.94
C VAL A 108 12.92 -5.05 -6.15
N ALA A 109 13.06 -3.74 -5.94
CA ALA A 109 13.15 -2.78 -7.04
C ALA A 109 14.34 -3.06 -7.97
N ARG A 110 15.52 -3.34 -7.38
CA ARG A 110 16.73 -3.72 -8.16
C ARG A 110 16.53 -5.02 -8.95
N ALA A 111 15.89 -6.02 -8.37
CA ALA A 111 15.60 -7.28 -9.06
C ALA A 111 14.58 -7.05 -10.20
N ALA A 112 13.51 -6.30 -9.94
CA ALA A 112 12.48 -6.00 -10.92
C ALA A 112 13.01 -5.20 -12.13
N VAL A 113 13.94 -4.27 -11.92
CA VAL A 113 14.59 -3.51 -13.03
C VAL A 113 15.44 -4.40 -13.94
N ARG A 114 16.01 -5.49 -13.43
CA ARG A 114 16.74 -6.46 -14.27
C ARG A 114 15.84 -7.38 -15.08
N GLY A 115 14.57 -7.49 -14.68
CA GLY A 115 13.57 -8.27 -15.39
C GLY A 115 12.95 -7.51 -16.56
N THR A 116 12.18 -8.20 -17.37
CA THR A 116 11.51 -7.66 -18.54
C THR A 116 9.99 -7.81 -18.43
N GLY A 117 9.27 -6.98 -19.17
CA GLY A 117 7.81 -7.04 -19.23
C GLY A 117 7.09 -6.04 -18.30
N PRO A 118 5.79 -5.86 -18.53
CA PRO A 118 4.99 -4.85 -17.82
C PRO A 118 4.83 -5.15 -16.34
N GLU A 119 4.77 -6.42 -15.94
CA GLU A 119 4.66 -6.83 -14.52
C GLU A 119 5.88 -6.41 -13.73
N MET A 120 7.07 -6.59 -14.29
CA MET A 120 8.33 -6.17 -13.67
C MET A 120 8.42 -4.64 -13.56
N ALA A 121 8.01 -3.91 -14.59
CA ALA A 121 7.98 -2.45 -14.55
C ALA A 121 7.03 -1.92 -13.46
N ARG A 122 5.83 -2.49 -13.35
CA ARG A 122 4.87 -2.14 -12.28
C ARG A 122 5.40 -2.49 -10.91
N LEU A 123 6.04 -3.65 -10.78
CA LEU A 123 6.62 -4.09 -9.50
C LEU A 123 7.78 -3.19 -9.08
N ALA A 124 8.64 -2.77 -10.00
CA ALA A 124 9.71 -1.81 -9.71
C ALA A 124 9.14 -0.49 -9.17
N ALA A 125 8.06 0.03 -9.79
CA ALA A 125 7.40 1.24 -9.34
C ALA A 125 6.74 1.04 -7.95
N ALA A 126 6.07 -0.10 -7.72
CA ALA A 126 5.45 -0.44 -6.44
C ALA A 126 6.49 -0.56 -5.31
N ALA A 127 7.60 -1.23 -5.56
CA ALA A 127 8.69 -1.36 -4.60
C ALA A 127 9.36 0.00 -4.29
N ARG A 128 9.55 0.85 -5.29
CA ARG A 128 10.03 2.24 -5.06
C ARG A 128 9.04 3.05 -4.22
N ASN A 129 7.74 2.90 -4.45
CA ASN A 129 6.72 3.53 -3.60
C ASN A 129 6.81 3.04 -2.15
N GLY A 130 7.03 1.75 -1.93
CA GLY A 130 7.29 1.19 -0.59
C GLY A 130 8.51 1.81 0.09
N GLN A 131 9.62 1.99 -0.67
CA GLN A 131 10.80 2.70 -0.16
C GLN A 131 10.50 4.16 0.20
N VAL A 132 9.79 4.90 -0.68
CA VAL A 132 9.39 6.29 -0.42
C VAL A 132 8.59 6.38 0.88
N PHE A 133 7.68 5.45 1.10
CA PHE A 133 6.90 5.40 2.32
C PHE A 133 7.79 5.14 3.55
N ALA A 134 8.68 4.15 3.48
CA ALA A 134 9.60 3.79 4.56
C ALA A 134 10.58 4.92 4.91
N LEU A 135 11.14 5.59 3.90
CA LEU A 135 12.01 6.76 4.07
C LEU A 135 11.27 7.93 4.75
N ASN A 136 10.04 8.22 4.33
CA ASN A 136 9.21 9.25 4.97
C ASN A 136 8.91 8.93 6.44
N ALA A 137 8.65 7.66 6.75
CA ALA A 137 8.40 7.23 8.12
C ALA A 137 9.66 7.33 9.02
N GLN A 138 10.85 7.26 8.43
CA GLN A 138 12.13 7.47 9.10
C GLN A 138 12.54 8.97 9.20
N GLY A 139 11.72 9.90 8.68
CA GLY A 139 12.07 11.32 8.62
C GLY A 139 13.09 11.70 7.53
N ARG A 140 13.49 10.75 6.67
CA ARG A 140 14.45 10.96 5.57
C ARG A 140 13.74 11.52 4.33
N HIS A 141 13.09 12.67 4.52
CA HIS A 141 12.17 13.26 3.55
C HIS A 141 12.82 13.70 2.24
N GLN A 142 14.08 14.16 2.28
CA GLN A 142 14.80 14.56 1.06
C GLN A 142 15.12 13.35 0.16
N GLU A 143 15.53 12.24 0.76
CA GLU A 143 15.78 11.01 0.02
C GLU A 143 14.48 10.42 -0.54
N ALA A 144 13.41 10.47 0.23
CA ALA A 144 12.08 10.06 -0.21
C ALA A 144 11.58 10.92 -1.39
N GLU A 145 11.81 12.24 -1.38
CA GLU A 145 11.49 13.14 -2.49
C GLU A 145 12.26 12.78 -3.76
N ALA A 146 13.58 12.60 -3.65
CA ALA A 146 14.42 12.27 -4.80
C ALA A 146 13.96 10.95 -5.45
N LEU A 147 13.73 9.92 -4.64
CA LEU A 147 13.26 8.63 -5.12
C LEU A 147 11.84 8.69 -5.73
N ALA A 148 10.93 9.46 -5.12
CA ALA A 148 9.57 9.62 -5.65
C ALA A 148 9.57 10.32 -7.01
N ARG A 149 10.41 11.35 -7.19
CA ARG A 149 10.58 12.04 -8.49
C ARG A 149 11.17 11.12 -9.54
N GLU A 150 12.21 10.36 -9.20
CA GLU A 150 12.79 9.34 -10.10
C GLU A 150 11.75 8.30 -10.51
N ALA A 151 11.00 7.77 -9.55
CA ALA A 151 9.97 6.77 -9.82
C ALA A 151 8.86 7.32 -10.72
N LEU A 152 8.40 8.56 -10.49
CA LEU A 152 7.42 9.23 -11.35
C LEU A 152 7.94 9.50 -12.76
N ALA A 153 9.22 9.85 -12.92
CA ALA A 153 9.83 10.07 -14.23
C ALA A 153 9.96 8.77 -15.03
N ALA A 154 10.20 7.65 -14.33
CA ALA A 154 10.28 6.33 -14.94
C ALA A 154 8.90 5.73 -15.26
N HIS A 155 7.89 6.01 -14.42
CA HIS A 155 6.53 5.50 -14.56
C HIS A 155 5.63 6.55 -15.23
N ARG A 156 5.48 6.46 -16.56
CA ARG A 156 4.78 7.46 -17.38
C ARG A 156 3.28 7.25 -17.52
N GLU A 157 2.76 6.15 -17.00
CA GLU A 157 1.33 5.83 -17.07
C GLU A 157 0.53 6.73 -16.13
N ARG A 158 -0.71 7.04 -16.53
CA ARG A 158 -1.67 7.77 -15.70
C ARG A 158 -2.62 6.79 -15.03
N ASP A 159 -2.15 6.13 -14.00
CA ASP A 159 -2.77 5.01 -13.34
C ASP A 159 -2.70 5.15 -11.80
N PRO A 160 -3.23 4.18 -11.02
CA PRO A 160 -3.13 4.19 -9.56
C PRO A 160 -1.70 4.25 -9.03
N MET A 161 -0.69 3.76 -9.76
CA MET A 161 0.70 3.82 -9.32
C MET A 161 1.23 5.26 -9.35
N SER A 162 0.96 6.01 -10.43
CA SER A 162 1.26 7.44 -10.49
C SER A 162 0.58 8.22 -9.37
N LEU A 163 -0.65 7.83 -8.99
CA LEU A 163 -1.37 8.44 -7.89
C LEU A 163 -0.62 8.25 -6.56
N VAL A 164 -0.28 7.01 -6.20
CA VAL A 164 0.38 6.73 -4.91
C VAL A 164 1.79 7.31 -4.83
N LEU A 165 2.52 7.34 -5.94
CA LEU A 165 3.84 8.00 -6.01
C LEU A 165 3.72 9.51 -5.78
N ARG A 166 2.70 10.20 -6.35
CA ARG A 166 2.44 11.61 -6.08
C ARG A 166 2.06 11.87 -4.63
N LEU A 167 1.26 11.00 -4.03
CA LEU A 167 0.92 11.09 -2.61
C LEU A 167 2.16 10.90 -1.73
N GLY A 168 3.06 9.98 -2.10
CA GLY A 168 4.36 9.81 -1.46
C GLY A 168 5.24 11.06 -1.56
N LEU A 169 5.30 11.68 -2.74
CA LEU A 169 6.01 12.93 -2.97
C LEU A 169 5.42 14.09 -2.15
N ALA A 170 4.09 14.22 -2.11
CA ALA A 170 3.43 15.24 -1.28
C ALA A 170 3.78 15.05 0.21
N ARG A 171 3.83 13.81 0.70
CA ARG A 171 4.27 13.51 2.08
C ARG A 171 5.72 13.92 2.32
N SER A 172 6.62 13.64 1.37
CA SER A 172 8.04 14.01 1.46
C SER A 172 8.24 15.52 1.52
N LEU A 173 7.54 16.26 0.67
CA LEU A 173 7.57 17.72 0.65
C LEU A 173 7.00 18.33 1.94
N ASN A 174 5.88 17.77 2.42
CA ASN A 174 5.27 18.21 3.67
C ASN A 174 6.20 17.98 4.88
N GLY A 175 6.90 16.84 4.92
CA GLY A 175 7.90 16.55 5.96
C GLY A 175 9.09 17.50 5.95
N GLN A 176 9.39 18.13 4.83
CA GLN A 176 10.40 19.19 4.67
C GLN A 176 9.85 20.59 4.94
N ALA A 177 8.63 20.73 5.47
CA ALA A 177 7.91 22.00 5.65
C ALA A 177 7.64 22.77 4.34
N ARG A 178 7.79 22.15 3.17
CA ARG A 178 7.46 22.70 1.85
C ARG A 178 5.98 22.46 1.54
N HIS A 179 5.12 23.03 2.39
CA HIS A 179 3.69 22.72 2.42
C HIS A 179 2.95 23.15 1.14
N GLU A 180 3.33 24.27 0.51
CA GLU A 180 2.69 24.72 -0.74
C GLU A 180 3.05 23.80 -1.91
N ASP A 181 4.31 23.33 -2.00
CA ASP A 181 4.72 22.34 -2.99
C ASP A 181 3.97 21.02 -2.77
N ALA A 182 3.86 20.59 -1.51
CA ALA A 182 3.07 19.40 -1.14
C ALA A 182 1.60 19.55 -1.53
N LEU A 183 1.01 20.73 -1.36
CA LEU A 183 -0.36 21.01 -1.77
C LEU A 183 -0.54 20.94 -3.30
N ALA A 184 0.44 21.40 -4.05
CA ALA A 184 0.42 21.28 -5.50
C ALA A 184 0.42 19.81 -5.96
N GLU A 185 1.25 18.97 -5.35
CA GLU A 185 1.26 17.52 -5.64
C GLU A 185 -0.03 16.83 -5.21
N ALA A 186 -0.60 17.17 -4.05
CA ALA A 186 -1.90 16.65 -3.60
C ALA A 186 -3.03 17.02 -4.59
N ARG A 187 -3.05 18.25 -5.13
CA ARG A 187 -3.99 18.65 -6.18
C ARG A 187 -3.79 17.87 -7.48
N GLY A 188 -2.53 17.62 -7.86
CA GLY A 188 -2.20 16.76 -9.00
C GLY A 188 -2.71 15.33 -8.82
N ALA A 189 -2.55 14.78 -7.62
CA ALA A 189 -3.07 13.47 -7.24
C ALA A 189 -4.61 13.44 -7.27
N GLU A 190 -5.29 14.46 -6.74
CA GLU A 190 -6.76 14.57 -6.78
C GLU A 190 -7.30 14.59 -8.22
N LYS A 191 -6.66 15.39 -9.09
CA LYS A 191 -7.04 15.45 -10.51
C LYS A 191 -6.88 14.08 -11.19
N LEU A 192 -5.77 13.41 -10.93
CA LEU A 192 -5.54 12.06 -11.44
C LEU A 192 -6.58 11.07 -10.90
N HIS A 193 -6.81 11.05 -9.59
CA HIS A 193 -7.79 10.18 -8.94
C HIS A 193 -9.18 10.32 -9.56
N ARG A 194 -9.64 11.55 -9.82
CA ARG A 194 -10.94 11.80 -10.48
C ARG A 194 -11.00 11.27 -11.93
N SER A 195 -9.87 11.16 -12.61
CA SER A 195 -9.81 10.64 -13.98
C SER A 195 -9.72 9.11 -14.07
N LEU A 196 -9.48 8.42 -12.94
CA LEU A 196 -9.43 6.96 -12.90
C LEU A 196 -10.84 6.35 -12.92
N PRO A 197 -11.02 5.18 -13.52
CA PRO A 197 -12.26 4.42 -13.43
C PRO A 197 -12.52 3.93 -12.00
N ASP A 198 -13.79 3.68 -11.66
CA ASP A 198 -14.23 3.35 -10.30
C ASP A 198 -13.46 2.21 -9.66
N HIS A 199 -13.27 1.11 -10.38
CA HIS A 199 -12.54 -0.06 -9.88
C HIS A 199 -11.09 0.23 -9.51
N GLN A 200 -10.48 1.27 -10.10
CA GLN A 200 -9.13 1.73 -9.75
C GLN A 200 -9.13 2.77 -8.62
N ARG A 201 -10.24 3.46 -8.40
CA ARG A 201 -10.41 4.43 -7.31
C ARG A 201 -10.67 3.77 -5.96
N LEU A 202 -11.48 2.71 -5.96
CA LEU A 202 -11.88 2.02 -4.72
C LEU A 202 -10.69 1.63 -3.81
N PRO A 203 -9.61 1.01 -4.30
CA PRO A 203 -8.46 0.69 -3.46
C PRO A 203 -7.73 1.92 -2.90
N GLN A 204 -8.01 3.12 -3.44
CA GLN A 204 -7.42 4.40 -3.04
C GLN A 204 -8.37 5.24 -2.18
N THR A 205 -9.49 4.66 -1.72
CA THR A 205 -10.46 5.34 -0.84
C THR A 205 -9.76 6.04 0.33
N GLY A 206 -10.07 7.32 0.52
CA GLY A 206 -9.53 8.17 1.59
C GLY A 206 -8.08 8.62 1.43
N ALA A 207 -7.29 8.05 0.50
CA ALA A 207 -5.85 8.35 0.39
C ALA A 207 -5.58 9.82 0.01
N VAL A 208 -6.34 10.34 -0.95
CA VAL A 208 -6.21 11.73 -1.41
C VAL A 208 -6.63 12.70 -0.31
N GLU A 209 -7.77 12.43 0.35
CA GLU A 209 -8.29 13.25 1.43
C GLU A 209 -7.33 13.31 2.63
N LEU A 210 -6.73 12.18 2.97
CA LEU A 210 -5.73 12.09 4.03
C LEU A 210 -4.46 12.90 3.70
N ALA A 211 -4.00 12.85 2.45
CA ALA A 211 -2.88 13.67 2.00
C ALA A 211 -3.18 15.17 2.09
N PHE A 212 -4.37 15.61 1.63
CA PHE A 212 -4.80 16.98 1.79
C PHE A 212 -4.88 17.40 3.26
N ALA A 213 -5.49 16.57 4.11
CA ALA A 213 -5.61 16.84 5.53
C ALA A 213 -4.24 17.07 6.18
N THR A 214 -3.28 16.20 5.87
CA THR A 214 -1.91 16.30 6.41
C THR A 214 -1.20 17.59 5.95
N VAL A 215 -1.31 17.94 4.68
CA VAL A 215 -0.69 19.14 4.11
C VAL A 215 -1.37 20.41 4.65
N LEU A 216 -2.69 20.47 4.68
CA LEU A 216 -3.46 21.60 5.21
C LEU A 216 -3.17 21.81 6.70
N PHE A 217 -2.97 20.75 7.46
CA PHE A 217 -2.55 20.85 8.85
C PHE A 217 -1.16 21.47 8.99
N GLY A 218 -0.22 21.09 8.13
CA GLY A 218 1.10 21.73 8.03
C GLY A 218 1.02 23.25 7.71
N LEU A 219 0.09 23.62 6.82
CA LEU A 219 -0.22 25.01 6.46
C LEU A 219 -0.99 25.80 7.55
N ARG A 220 -1.26 25.19 8.70
CA ARG A 220 -2.09 25.77 9.77
C ARG A 220 -3.54 26.08 9.37
N ARG A 221 -4.02 25.49 8.26
CA ARG A 221 -5.42 25.60 7.80
C ARG A 221 -6.29 24.55 8.53
N VAL A 222 -6.31 24.64 9.86
CA VAL A 222 -6.89 23.66 10.80
C VAL A 222 -8.33 23.27 10.47
N PRO A 223 -9.28 24.22 10.21
CA PRO A 223 -10.67 23.85 9.90
C PRO A 223 -10.80 23.03 8.61
N GLU A 224 -9.98 23.32 7.60
CA GLU A 224 -10.00 22.60 6.33
C GLU A 224 -9.32 21.22 6.47
N ALA A 225 -8.19 21.16 7.19
CA ALA A 225 -7.52 19.91 7.50
C ALA A 225 -8.47 18.93 8.20
N ARG A 226 -9.21 19.43 9.20
CA ARG A 226 -10.18 18.62 9.94
C ARG A 226 -11.29 18.06 9.04
N ARG A 227 -11.86 18.91 8.17
CA ARG A 227 -12.91 18.45 7.24
C ARG A 227 -12.42 17.33 6.33
N ARG A 228 -11.21 17.50 5.75
CA ARG A 228 -10.60 16.49 4.88
C ARG A 228 -10.27 15.19 5.64
N ALA A 229 -9.75 15.31 6.86
CA ALA A 229 -9.45 14.16 7.71
C ALA A 229 -10.70 13.37 8.10
N ALA A 230 -11.82 14.07 8.43
CA ALA A 230 -13.10 13.43 8.71
C ALA A 230 -13.63 12.66 7.49
N VAL A 231 -13.61 13.28 6.31
CA VAL A 231 -14.02 12.61 5.06
C VAL A 231 -13.15 11.37 4.78
N ALA A 232 -11.82 11.48 4.99
CA ALA A 232 -10.92 10.34 4.84
C ALA A 232 -11.27 9.21 5.81
N HIS A 233 -11.48 9.54 7.08
CA HIS A 233 -11.82 8.56 8.13
C HIS A 233 -13.11 7.83 7.81
N ASP A 234 -14.19 8.57 7.55
CA ASP A 234 -15.52 7.99 7.33
C ASP A 234 -15.53 7.10 6.08
N ALA A 235 -14.88 7.54 5.00
CA ALA A 235 -14.76 6.74 3.78
C ALA A 235 -13.93 5.47 3.99
N CYS A 236 -12.81 5.56 4.72
CA CYS A 236 -11.99 4.39 5.03
C CYS A 236 -12.70 3.42 5.97
N LEU A 237 -13.38 3.94 6.99
CA LEU A 237 -14.14 3.12 7.94
C LEU A 237 -15.24 2.33 7.23
N ALA A 238 -15.98 2.99 6.33
CA ALA A 238 -17.05 2.35 5.56
C ALA A 238 -16.53 1.30 4.57
N SER A 239 -15.34 1.53 3.96
CA SER A 239 -14.80 0.65 2.90
C SER A 239 -13.93 -0.47 3.43
N PHE A 240 -13.20 -0.27 4.52
CA PHE A 240 -12.14 -1.16 4.97
C PHE A 240 -12.27 -1.63 6.43
N GLY A 241 -13.16 -1.00 7.20
CA GLY A 241 -13.33 -1.27 8.63
C GLY A 241 -12.37 -0.48 9.54
N PRO A 242 -12.53 -0.62 10.88
CA PRO A 242 -11.88 0.23 11.88
C PRO A 242 -10.37 -0.02 12.04
N ASP A 243 -9.92 -1.24 11.77
CA ASP A 243 -8.54 -1.69 12.03
C ASP A 243 -7.63 -1.58 10.81
N HIS A 244 -8.19 -1.23 9.67
CA HIS A 244 -7.40 -1.02 8.46
C HIS A 244 -6.44 0.16 8.65
N ARG A 245 -5.18 -0.01 8.23
CA ARG A 245 -4.09 0.98 8.41
C ARG A 245 -4.50 2.41 8.06
N ARG A 246 -5.20 2.62 6.96
CA ARG A 246 -5.60 3.96 6.51
C ARG A 246 -6.69 4.56 7.39
N THR A 247 -7.60 3.75 7.92
CA THR A 247 -8.62 4.19 8.89
C THR A 247 -7.95 4.66 10.18
N VAL A 248 -7.00 3.89 10.68
CA VAL A 248 -6.21 4.23 11.87
C VAL A 248 -5.40 5.52 11.64
N GLU A 249 -4.74 5.66 10.49
CA GLU A 249 -3.97 6.87 10.14
C GLU A 249 -4.86 8.13 10.11
N ALA A 250 -6.06 8.03 9.50
CA ALA A 250 -7.01 9.14 9.44
C ALA A 250 -7.56 9.51 10.83
N ARG A 251 -7.87 8.53 11.65
CA ARG A 251 -8.29 8.74 13.06
C ARG A 251 -7.20 9.44 13.87
N THR A 252 -5.99 8.94 13.82
CA THR A 252 -4.84 9.55 14.53
C THR A 252 -4.59 10.99 14.09
N LEU A 253 -4.76 11.28 12.79
CA LEU A 253 -4.64 12.66 12.31
C LEU A 253 -5.76 13.55 12.85
N LEU A 254 -7.00 13.08 12.91
CA LEU A 254 -8.12 13.81 13.50
C LEU A 254 -7.86 14.14 14.99
N GLU A 255 -7.42 13.15 15.76
CA GLU A 255 -7.08 13.31 17.17
C GLU A 255 -5.99 14.39 17.37
N ARG A 256 -4.95 14.37 16.53
CA ARG A 256 -3.89 15.39 16.54
C ARG A 256 -4.42 16.78 16.19
N ILE A 257 -5.29 16.89 15.20
CA ILE A 257 -5.89 18.17 14.80
C ILE A 257 -6.80 18.71 15.91
N ASP A 258 -7.60 17.87 16.53
CA ASP A 258 -8.51 18.25 17.61
C ASP A 258 -7.76 18.60 18.91
N GLY A 259 -6.64 17.93 19.19
CA GLY A 259 -5.75 18.23 20.31
C GLY A 259 -4.96 19.56 20.18
N THR A 260 -4.95 20.17 19.00
CA THR A 260 -4.34 21.51 18.79
C THR A 260 -5.33 22.67 18.95
N ARG A 261 -6.59 22.39 19.29
CA ARG A 261 -7.57 23.44 19.60
C ARG A 261 -7.25 24.05 20.96
N PRO A 262 -7.23 25.39 21.05
CA PRO A 262 -7.05 26.10 22.34
C PRO A 262 -8.23 25.82 23.28
#